data_d37c78e30ba1319bf4470576c378f911
#
_entry.id   d37c78e30ba1319bf4470576c378f911
#
_cell.length_a   1.000
_cell.length_b   1.000
_cell.length_c   1.000
_cell.angle_alpha   90.00
_cell.angle_beta   90.00
_cell.angle_gamma   90.00
#
_symmetry.space_group_name_H-M   'P 1'
#
loop_
_entity.id
_entity.type
_entity.pdbx_description
1 polymer ?
#
loop_
_entity_poly.entity_id
_entity_poly.type
_entity_poly.pdbx_seq_one_letter_code
_entity_poly.pdbx_strand_id
1 'polypeptide(L)'
;MGNTDINSLQGEVRNNFKRFISKIPANSKTNATWRVLDDGNYLFQTISPGKVPGSTALYQKIVSPQGETLKMIKTTFSPQGDIIHVKSKL
;
A
#
# COMPACT_ATOMS: atom_id res chain seq x y z
N MET A 1 10.66 8.13 3.74
CA MET A 1 10.79 6.79 3.17
C MET A 1 10.06 5.75 3.98
N GLY A 2 9.48 4.76 3.33
CA GLY A 2 8.79 3.69 4.02
C GLY A 2 9.73 2.67 4.64
N ASN A 3 9.24 1.97 5.66
CA ASN A 3 9.94 0.89 6.32
C ASN A 3 9.44 -0.44 5.75
N THR A 4 10.33 -1.41 5.56
CA THR A 4 9.96 -2.75 5.06
C THR A 4 9.93 -3.80 6.16
N ASP A 5 10.34 -3.47 7.37
CA ASP A 5 10.46 -4.44 8.46
C ASP A 5 9.11 -4.66 9.15
N ILE A 6 8.46 -5.78 8.81
CA ILE A 6 7.20 -6.16 9.43
C ILE A 6 7.34 -6.44 10.93
N ASN A 7 8.53 -6.82 11.38
CA ASN A 7 8.76 -7.15 12.79
C ASN A 7 8.75 -5.90 13.68
N SER A 8 8.88 -4.71 13.10
CA SER A 8 8.74 -3.45 13.83
C SER A 8 7.29 -3.06 14.07
N LEU A 9 6.34 -3.72 13.41
CA LEU A 9 4.92 -3.53 13.65
C LEU A 9 4.45 -4.49 14.74
N GLN A 10 3.39 -4.12 15.45
CA GLN A 10 2.85 -4.91 16.56
C GLN A 10 1.33 -5.06 16.46
N GLY A 11 0.81 -6.14 17.05
CA GLY A 11 -0.62 -6.36 17.22
C GLY A 11 -1.39 -6.36 15.91
N GLU A 12 -2.54 -5.71 15.92
CA GLU A 12 -3.45 -5.70 14.77
C GLU A 12 -2.90 -4.91 13.58
N VAL A 13 -2.02 -3.94 13.80
CA VAL A 13 -1.36 -3.22 12.71
C VAL A 13 -0.48 -4.19 11.92
N ARG A 14 0.29 -5.02 12.62
CA ARG A 14 1.12 -6.05 11.99
C ARG A 14 0.27 -7.05 11.21
N ASN A 15 -0.83 -7.51 11.81
CA ASN A 15 -1.74 -8.44 11.15
C ASN A 15 -2.35 -7.82 9.89
N ASN A 16 -2.71 -6.53 9.95
CA ASN A 16 -3.24 -5.82 8.80
C ASN A 16 -2.19 -5.72 7.68
N PHE A 17 -0.94 -5.43 8.02
CA PHE A 17 0.14 -5.37 7.04
C PHE A 17 0.37 -6.73 6.37
N LYS A 18 0.30 -7.82 7.13
CA LYS A 18 0.39 -9.17 6.56
C LYS A 18 -0.72 -9.44 5.55
N ARG A 19 -1.95 -9.03 5.87
CA ARG A 19 -3.09 -9.17 4.95
C ARG A 19 -2.87 -8.32 3.70
N PHE A 20 -2.35 -7.10 3.87
CA PHE A 20 -2.03 -6.22 2.73
C PHE A 20 -1.05 -6.91 1.78
N ILE A 21 0.05 -7.44 2.32
CA ILE A 21 1.07 -8.13 1.52
C ILE A 21 0.47 -9.35 0.81
N SER A 22 -0.40 -10.10 1.49
CA SER A 22 -0.96 -11.34 0.92
C SER A 22 -1.87 -11.09 -0.28
N LYS A 23 -2.43 -9.89 -0.40
CA LYS A 23 -3.38 -9.54 -1.47
C LYS A 23 -2.75 -8.83 -2.65
N ILE A 24 -1.50 -8.40 -2.54
CA ILE A 24 -0.83 -7.73 -3.66
C ILE A 24 -0.16 -8.77 -4.56
N PRO A 25 0.08 -8.44 -5.85
CA PRO A 25 0.76 -9.36 -6.77
C PRO A 25 2.12 -9.79 -6.23
N ALA A 26 2.50 -11.02 -6.52
CA ALA A 26 3.74 -11.62 -5.99
C ALA A 26 4.98 -10.80 -6.32
N ASN A 27 5.01 -10.19 -7.51
CA ASN A 27 6.15 -9.38 -7.96
C ASN A 27 6.24 -8.02 -7.26
N SER A 28 5.23 -7.66 -6.45
CA SER A 28 5.19 -6.38 -5.73
C SER A 28 5.41 -6.53 -4.23
N LYS A 29 5.46 -7.75 -3.71
CA LYS A 29 5.53 -7.99 -2.27
C LYS A 29 6.80 -7.44 -1.63
N THR A 30 7.91 -7.48 -2.36
CA THR A 30 9.20 -6.97 -1.88
C THR A 30 9.24 -5.45 -1.84
N ASN A 31 8.29 -4.77 -2.49
CA ASN A 31 8.22 -3.31 -2.53
C ASN A 31 7.24 -2.75 -1.50
N ALA A 32 6.55 -3.62 -0.75
CA ALA A 32 5.60 -3.17 0.25
C ALA A 32 6.32 -2.49 1.41
N THR A 33 5.89 -1.27 1.74
CA THR A 33 6.46 -0.48 2.83
C THR A 33 5.38 0.02 3.75
N TRP A 34 5.78 0.42 4.97
CA TRP A 34 4.88 1.09 5.89
C TRP A 34 5.60 2.27 6.53
N ARG A 35 4.84 3.27 6.94
CA ARG A 35 5.36 4.39 7.73
C ARG A 35 4.25 4.95 8.60
N VAL A 36 4.63 5.67 9.65
CA VAL A 36 3.69 6.36 10.52
C VAL A 36 3.47 7.77 9.98
N LEU A 37 2.21 8.16 9.86
CA LEU A 37 1.84 9.50 9.40
C LEU A 37 1.81 10.46 10.59
N ASP A 38 1.72 11.77 10.29
CA ASP A 38 1.74 12.82 11.30
C ASP A 38 0.59 12.71 12.31
N ASP A 39 -0.54 12.12 11.88
CA ASP A 39 -1.72 11.93 12.73
C ASP A 39 -1.65 10.63 13.55
N GLY A 40 -0.57 9.87 13.48
CA GLY A 40 -0.41 8.61 14.19
C GLY A 40 -0.92 7.39 13.44
N ASN A 41 -1.59 7.56 12.31
CA ASN A 41 -2.03 6.44 11.49
C ASN A 41 -0.84 5.85 10.70
N TYR A 42 -1.02 4.65 10.17
CA TYR A 42 -0.01 3.98 9.36
C TYR A 42 -0.40 4.04 7.89
N LEU A 43 0.58 4.26 7.02
CA LEU A 43 0.41 4.15 5.58
C LEU A 43 1.16 2.93 5.10
N PHE A 44 0.43 1.98 4.50
CA PHE A 44 1.01 0.84 3.79
C PHE A 44 0.93 1.13 2.31
N GLN A 45 2.00 0.88 1.57
CA GLN A 45 1.95 1.10 0.13
C GLN A 45 2.89 0.17 -0.61
N THR A 46 2.56 -0.06 -1.88
CA THR A 46 3.38 -0.81 -2.81
C THR A 46 3.07 -0.35 -4.23
N ILE A 47 4.05 -0.54 -5.12
CA ILE A 47 3.90 -0.23 -6.54
C ILE A 47 4.04 -1.54 -7.31
N SER A 48 3.15 -1.75 -8.28
CA SER A 48 3.23 -2.90 -9.18
C SER A 48 3.07 -2.48 -10.63
N PRO A 49 3.54 -3.30 -11.59
CA PRO A 49 3.26 -3.04 -13.01
C PRO A 49 1.76 -3.04 -13.28
N GLY A 50 1.30 -2.12 -14.11
CA GLY A 50 -0.08 -2.09 -14.57
C GLY A 50 -0.31 -3.06 -15.73
N LYS A 51 -1.57 -3.13 -16.22
CA LYS A 51 -1.93 -4.01 -17.33
C LYS A 51 -1.32 -3.56 -18.65
N VAL A 52 -1.20 -2.25 -18.84
CA VAL A 52 -0.58 -1.69 -20.05
C VAL A 52 0.93 -1.64 -19.83
N PRO A 53 1.73 -2.12 -20.80
CA PRO A 53 3.19 -2.06 -20.66
C PRO A 53 3.69 -0.66 -20.33
N GLY A 54 4.54 -0.55 -19.30
CA GLY A 54 5.07 0.73 -18.84
C GLY A 54 4.17 1.48 -17.84
N SER A 55 2.92 1.08 -17.68
CA SER A 55 2.05 1.66 -16.67
C SER A 55 2.36 1.08 -15.29
N THR A 56 1.92 1.80 -14.24
CA THR A 56 2.12 1.36 -12.86
C THR A 56 0.85 1.54 -12.04
N ALA A 57 0.70 0.71 -11.02
CA ALA A 57 -0.37 0.81 -10.06
C ALA A 57 0.20 1.03 -8.67
N LEU A 58 -0.23 2.09 -7.99
CA LEU A 58 0.15 2.40 -6.62
C LEU A 58 -1.00 1.99 -5.71
N TYR A 59 -0.74 1.06 -4.81
CA TYR A 59 -1.70 0.62 -3.78
C TYR A 59 -1.34 1.28 -2.47
N GLN A 60 -2.30 1.98 -1.87
CA GLN A 60 -2.12 2.64 -0.58
C GLN A 60 -3.23 2.27 0.37
N LYS A 61 -2.87 1.98 1.61
CA LYS A 61 -3.83 1.62 2.66
C LYS A 61 -3.47 2.39 3.92
N ILE A 62 -4.46 3.10 4.48
CA ILE A 62 -4.28 3.83 5.74
C ILE A 62 -4.95 3.03 6.84
N VAL A 63 -4.20 2.79 7.91
CA VAL A 63 -4.62 1.92 9.02
C VAL A 63 -4.43 2.68 10.32
N SER A 64 -5.42 2.58 11.22
CA SER A 64 -5.33 3.22 12.53
C SER A 64 -4.30 2.52 13.42
N PRO A 65 -3.88 3.17 14.53
CA PRO A 65 -3.00 2.51 15.52
C PRO A 65 -3.61 1.24 16.11
N GLN A 66 -4.93 1.08 16.05
CA GLN A 66 -5.64 -0.10 16.54
C GLN A 66 -5.75 -1.20 15.46
N GLY A 67 -5.22 -0.94 14.26
CA GLY A 67 -5.25 -1.93 13.19
C GLY A 67 -6.47 -1.89 12.29
N GLU A 68 -7.32 -0.86 12.39
CA GLU A 68 -8.49 -0.72 11.53
C GLU A 68 -8.11 -0.09 10.20
N THR A 69 -8.64 -0.64 9.11
CA THR A 69 -8.46 -0.04 7.79
C THR A 69 -9.36 1.18 7.66
N LEU A 70 -8.75 2.35 7.49
CA LEU A 70 -9.48 3.60 7.34
C LEU A 70 -9.70 3.96 5.87
N LYS A 71 -8.77 3.60 5.01
CA LYS A 71 -8.83 3.95 3.59
C LYS A 71 -7.98 2.98 2.78
N MET A 72 -8.41 2.68 1.57
CA MET A 72 -7.60 1.92 0.62
C MET A 72 -7.82 2.47 -0.78
N ILE A 73 -6.74 2.85 -1.45
CA ILE A 73 -6.77 3.52 -2.74
C ILE A 73 -5.81 2.83 -3.69
N LYS A 74 -6.26 2.63 -4.93
CA LYS A 74 -5.40 2.22 -6.04
C LYS A 74 -5.34 3.36 -7.04
N THR A 75 -4.13 3.83 -7.34
CA THR A 75 -3.90 4.87 -8.35
C THR A 75 -3.13 4.25 -9.51
N THR A 76 -3.65 4.41 -10.71
CA THR A 76 -2.98 3.91 -11.92
C THR A 76 -2.36 5.06 -12.67
N PHE A 77 -1.10 4.90 -13.05
CA PHE A 77 -0.33 5.88 -13.80
C PHE A 77 -0.04 5.35 -15.19
N SER A 78 -0.12 6.24 -16.19
CA SER A 78 0.28 5.91 -17.55
C SER A 78 1.80 5.72 -17.63
N PRO A 79 2.31 5.16 -18.77
CA PRO A 79 3.76 5.08 -18.97
C PRO A 79 4.46 6.44 -18.91
N GLN A 80 3.73 7.55 -19.17
CA GLN A 80 4.26 8.89 -19.10
C GLN A 80 4.20 9.49 -17.70
N GLY A 81 3.61 8.77 -16.73
CA GLY A 81 3.50 9.24 -15.35
C GLY A 81 2.23 9.99 -15.02
N ASP A 82 1.29 10.09 -15.95
CA ASP A 82 0.00 10.77 -15.70
C ASP A 82 -0.96 9.85 -14.96
N ILE A 83 -1.77 10.43 -14.06
CA ILE A 83 -2.82 9.68 -13.37
C ILE A 83 -3.96 9.42 -14.35
N ILE A 84 -4.24 8.15 -14.62
CA ILE A 84 -5.31 7.75 -15.53
C ILE A 84 -6.51 7.14 -14.80
N HIS A 85 -6.34 6.72 -13.56
CA HIS A 85 -7.42 6.13 -12.79
C HIS A 85 -7.13 6.17 -11.30
N VAL A 86 -8.13 6.51 -10.50
CA VAL A 86 -8.07 6.43 -9.03
C VAL A 86 -9.30 5.67 -8.57
N LYS A 87 -9.11 4.63 -7.77
CA LYS A 87 -10.20 3.81 -7.30
C LYS A 87 -10.09 3.58 -5.80
N SER A 88 -11.18 3.84 -5.08
CA SER A 88 -11.28 3.44 -3.68
C SER A 88 -11.61 1.96 -3.62
N LYS A 89 -10.90 1.21 -2.77
CA LYS A 89 -11.09 -0.23 -2.58
C LYS A 89 -11.87 -0.55 -1.31
N LEU A 90 -12.26 0.48 -0.58
CA LEU A 90 -12.95 0.29 0.69
C LEU A 90 -14.46 0.46 0.53
#